data_992447c3d7cb2282021e254080d6a2a8
#
_entry.id   992447c3d7cb2282021e254080d6a2a8
#
_cell.length_a   1.000
_cell.length_b   1.000
_cell.length_c   1.000
_cell.angle_alpha   90.00
_cell.angle_beta   90.00
_cell.angle_gamma   90.00
#
_symmetry.space_group_name_H-M   'P 1'
#
loop_
_entity.id
_entity.type
_entity.pdbx_description
1 polymer ?
#
loop_
_entity_poly.entity_id
_entity_poly.type
_entity_poly.pdbx_seq_one_letter_code
_entity_poly.pdbx_strand_id
1 'polypeptide(L)'
;LAIEYLKQINILKTELIPVPISRVSAMYNDKEIVSNVASATAIRHEFLKNGLTAGIGNALSSSTFSKLSQLNVEKRLGHKQENLDLLLSFLLKQLSPAYIAKCSECSEGLENKIAKAANTSTWSEAVTMIKSKRYPETRINRLLLQILLSSQEITFKEAISEDPSYLRVLAFNDRGRQLLKKMRSTATLPIITKLGRNVFACESQNNKSFTASLKIDLSATTLFSLLQGNSLSYPADFKTSPFYLSE
;
A
#
# COMPACT_ATOMS: atom_id res chain seq x y z
N LEU A 1 -1.51 -8.59 14.21
CA LEU A 1 -2.13 -9.40 13.15
C LEU A 1 -2.94 -10.57 13.76
N ALA A 2 -2.37 -11.45 14.59
CA ALA A 2 -3.09 -12.58 15.21
C ALA A 2 -4.35 -12.14 15.98
N ILE A 3 -4.24 -11.09 16.77
CA ILE A 3 -5.38 -10.50 17.52
C ILE A 3 -6.52 -10.10 16.57
N GLU A 4 -6.19 -9.49 15.43
CA GLU A 4 -7.21 -9.08 14.46
C GLU A 4 -7.87 -10.29 13.78
N TYR A 5 -7.14 -11.36 13.49
CA TYR A 5 -7.75 -12.61 13.01
C TYR A 5 -8.71 -13.21 14.03
N LEU A 6 -8.30 -13.32 15.30
CA LEU A 6 -9.16 -13.84 16.37
C LEU A 6 -10.42 -12.97 16.54
N LYS A 7 -10.27 -11.66 16.44
CA LYS A 7 -11.36 -10.70 16.52
C LYS A 7 -12.37 -10.90 15.37
N GLN A 8 -11.88 -11.07 14.14
CA GLN A 8 -12.74 -11.30 12.98
C GLN A 8 -13.43 -12.68 13.03
N ILE A 9 -12.75 -13.72 13.44
CA ILE A 9 -13.36 -15.06 13.68
C ILE A 9 -14.54 -14.94 14.64
N ASN A 10 -14.36 -14.17 15.73
CA ASN A 10 -15.42 -13.98 16.73
C ASN A 10 -16.58 -13.12 16.20
N ILE A 11 -16.28 -12.02 15.49
CA ILE A 11 -17.30 -11.13 14.92
C ILE A 11 -18.13 -11.86 13.86
N LEU A 12 -17.47 -12.58 12.96
CA LEU A 12 -18.12 -13.32 11.87
C LEU A 12 -18.74 -14.65 12.32
N LYS A 13 -18.53 -15.04 13.59
CA LYS A 13 -19.03 -16.30 14.16
C LYS A 13 -18.72 -17.51 13.28
N THR A 14 -17.50 -17.55 12.72
CA THR A 14 -17.06 -18.65 11.85
C THR A 14 -16.57 -19.83 12.68
N GLU A 15 -16.63 -21.04 12.10
CA GLU A 15 -16.09 -22.27 12.70
C GLU A 15 -14.58 -22.45 12.47
N LEU A 16 -13.87 -21.39 12.03
CA LEU A 16 -12.44 -21.44 11.78
C LEU A 16 -11.66 -21.63 13.08
N ILE A 17 -10.82 -22.64 13.13
CA ILE A 17 -9.96 -22.95 14.27
C ILE A 17 -8.60 -22.25 14.05
N PRO A 18 -8.20 -21.32 14.94
CA PRO A 18 -6.91 -20.64 14.80
C PRO A 18 -5.77 -21.59 15.20
N VAL A 19 -4.83 -21.82 14.30
CA VAL A 19 -3.64 -22.64 14.54
C VAL A 19 -2.40 -21.74 14.59
N PRO A 20 -1.79 -21.49 15.76
CA PRO A 20 -0.58 -20.71 15.85
C PRO A 20 0.64 -21.53 15.39
N ILE A 21 1.47 -20.92 14.56
CA ILE A 21 2.75 -21.48 14.13
C ILE A 21 3.87 -20.66 14.76
N SER A 22 4.74 -21.32 15.52
CA SER A 22 5.91 -20.68 16.14
C SER A 22 6.90 -20.24 15.09
N ARG A 23 7.48 -19.05 15.27
CA ARG A 23 8.57 -18.56 14.43
C ARG A 23 9.85 -19.35 14.70
N VAL A 24 10.57 -19.65 13.63
CA VAL A 24 11.87 -20.32 13.69
C VAL A 24 12.94 -19.30 13.29
N SER A 25 14.00 -19.22 14.09
CA SER A 25 15.28 -18.55 13.82
C SER A 25 15.27 -17.02 13.77
N ALA A 26 14.33 -16.35 13.10
CA ALA A 26 14.36 -14.89 12.91
C ALA A 26 13.23 -14.19 13.69
N MET A 27 13.57 -13.19 14.50
CA MET A 27 12.61 -12.32 15.16
C MET A 27 12.01 -11.31 14.17
N TYR A 28 10.85 -10.74 14.51
CA TYR A 28 10.12 -9.85 13.60
C TYR A 28 10.91 -8.59 13.20
N ASN A 29 11.71 -8.07 14.13
CA ASN A 29 12.44 -6.80 13.97
C ASN A 29 13.95 -6.99 13.74
N ASP A 30 14.42 -8.22 13.49
CA ASP A 30 15.82 -8.45 13.19
C ASP A 30 16.23 -7.68 11.93
N LYS A 31 17.33 -6.94 12.04
CA LYS A 31 17.86 -6.11 10.96
C LYS A 31 18.98 -6.79 10.18
N GLU A 32 19.44 -7.94 10.63
CA GLU A 32 20.54 -8.69 10.02
C GLU A 32 20.09 -10.05 9.55
N ILE A 33 20.68 -10.51 8.45
CA ILE A 33 20.47 -11.85 7.92
C ILE A 33 21.55 -12.76 8.57
N VAL A 34 21.15 -13.51 9.59
CA VAL A 34 22.06 -14.40 10.32
C VAL A 34 22.02 -15.84 9.80
N SER A 35 20.96 -16.22 9.11
CA SER A 35 20.74 -17.59 8.61
C SER A 35 19.96 -17.59 7.31
N ASN A 36 19.68 -18.78 6.77
CA ASN A 36 18.82 -18.94 5.60
C ASN A 36 17.34 -18.58 5.85
N VAL A 37 16.99 -18.22 7.10
CA VAL A 37 15.66 -17.70 7.44
C VAL A 37 15.84 -16.28 7.97
N ALA A 38 15.36 -15.30 7.25
CA ALA A 38 15.48 -13.90 7.61
C ALA A 38 14.11 -13.20 7.73
N SER A 39 14.07 -12.15 8.55
CA SER A 39 12.90 -11.27 8.59
C SER A 39 12.82 -10.44 7.31
N ALA A 40 11.61 -10.04 6.91
CA ALA A 40 11.43 -9.10 5.80
C ALA A 40 12.11 -7.74 6.07
N THR A 41 12.29 -7.38 7.33
CA THR A 41 13.02 -6.18 7.76
C THR A 41 14.51 -6.32 7.49
N ALA A 42 15.11 -7.47 7.83
CA ALA A 42 16.52 -7.75 7.55
C ALA A 42 16.81 -7.75 6.04
N ILE A 43 15.94 -8.41 5.25
CA ILE A 43 16.09 -8.45 3.78
C ILE A 43 16.02 -7.04 3.18
N ARG A 44 15.06 -6.21 3.60
CA ARG A 44 14.97 -4.82 3.12
C ARG A 44 16.16 -3.97 3.53
N HIS A 45 16.62 -4.12 4.77
CA HIS A 45 17.78 -3.39 5.27
C HIS A 45 19.05 -3.76 4.50
N GLU A 46 19.29 -5.05 4.28
CA GLU A 46 20.41 -5.56 3.49
C GLU A 46 20.34 -5.05 2.04
N PHE A 47 19.17 -5.14 1.41
CA PHE A 47 18.97 -4.66 0.06
C PHE A 47 19.25 -3.16 -0.11
N LEU A 48 18.78 -2.33 0.83
CA LEU A 48 19.00 -0.88 0.78
C LEU A 48 20.47 -0.51 0.97
N LYS A 49 21.22 -1.32 1.75
CA LYS A 49 22.63 -1.07 2.06
C LYS A 49 23.57 -1.61 0.99
N ASN A 50 23.34 -2.82 0.53
CA ASN A 50 24.27 -3.62 -0.27
C ASN A 50 23.70 -4.11 -1.61
N GLY A 51 22.44 -3.80 -1.92
CA GLY A 51 21.76 -4.35 -3.10
C GLY A 51 21.36 -5.82 -2.92
N LEU A 52 21.18 -6.53 -4.02
CA LEU A 52 20.86 -7.96 -4.02
C LEU A 52 22.11 -8.79 -3.76
N THR A 53 22.30 -9.19 -2.51
CA THR A 53 23.44 -10.02 -2.06
C THR A 53 23.11 -11.52 -2.10
N ALA A 54 24.14 -12.37 -2.05
CA ALA A 54 23.98 -13.82 -1.89
C ALA A 54 23.24 -14.18 -0.59
N GLY A 55 23.43 -13.39 0.49
CA GLY A 55 22.69 -13.56 1.74
C GLY A 55 21.18 -13.42 1.57
N ILE A 56 20.73 -12.46 0.77
CA ILE A 56 19.30 -12.33 0.39
C ILE A 56 18.86 -13.55 -0.42
N GLY A 57 19.68 -14.00 -1.37
CA GLY A 57 19.38 -15.18 -2.20
C GLY A 57 19.16 -16.44 -1.38
N ASN A 58 20.00 -16.66 -0.37
CA ASN A 58 19.89 -17.82 0.54
C ASN A 58 18.66 -17.76 1.46
N ALA A 59 18.18 -16.54 1.76
CA ALA A 59 17.03 -16.33 2.64
C ALA A 59 15.68 -16.31 1.89
N LEU A 60 15.69 -16.46 0.56
CA LEU A 60 14.50 -16.46 -0.28
C LEU A 60 14.40 -17.74 -1.10
N SER A 61 13.19 -18.05 -1.58
CA SER A 61 13.05 -19.09 -2.60
C SER A 61 13.74 -18.66 -3.89
N SER A 62 14.25 -19.61 -4.65
CA SER A 62 14.94 -19.35 -5.93
C SER A 62 14.06 -18.56 -6.91
N SER A 63 12.76 -18.87 -6.97
CA SER A 63 11.80 -18.17 -7.81
C SER A 63 11.62 -16.70 -7.40
N THR A 64 11.53 -16.44 -6.09
CA THR A 64 11.42 -15.07 -5.55
C THR A 64 12.69 -14.28 -5.82
N PHE A 65 13.85 -14.86 -5.58
CA PHE A 65 15.13 -14.19 -5.82
C PHE A 65 15.35 -13.90 -7.31
N SER A 66 15.03 -14.84 -8.19
CA SER A 66 15.10 -14.65 -9.65
C SER A 66 14.20 -13.48 -10.08
N LYS A 67 12.97 -13.41 -9.56
CA LYS A 67 12.05 -12.30 -9.86
C LYS A 67 12.56 -10.96 -9.34
N LEU A 68 13.11 -10.90 -8.14
CA LEU A 68 13.72 -9.69 -7.61
C LEU A 68 14.92 -9.25 -8.45
N SER A 69 15.76 -10.19 -8.88
CA SER A 69 16.91 -9.92 -9.75
C SER A 69 16.47 -9.32 -11.08
N GLN A 70 15.43 -9.89 -11.72
CA GLN A 70 14.84 -9.33 -12.92
C GLN A 70 14.37 -7.89 -12.71
N LEU A 71 13.57 -7.65 -11.67
CA LEU A 71 13.02 -6.32 -11.36
C LEU A 71 14.13 -5.31 -11.01
N ASN A 72 15.23 -5.77 -10.41
CA ASN A 72 16.39 -4.93 -10.11
C ASN A 72 17.09 -4.47 -11.39
N VAL A 73 17.30 -5.38 -12.35
CA VAL A 73 17.85 -5.05 -13.68
C VAL A 73 16.93 -4.05 -14.41
N GLU A 74 15.62 -4.26 -14.32
CA GLU A 74 14.62 -3.36 -14.90
C GLU A 74 14.50 -2.02 -14.15
N LYS A 75 15.25 -1.80 -13.05
CA LYS A 75 15.17 -0.63 -12.15
C LYS A 75 13.76 -0.38 -11.60
N ARG A 76 13.05 -1.45 -11.32
CA ARG A 76 11.67 -1.44 -10.80
C ARG A 76 11.58 -1.82 -9.32
N LEU A 77 12.71 -2.07 -8.65
CA LEU A 77 12.76 -2.30 -7.22
C LEU A 77 12.96 -1.00 -6.44
N GLY A 78 12.21 -0.90 -5.36
CA GLY A 78 12.33 0.23 -4.44
C GLY A 78 11.78 1.55 -4.98
N HIS A 79 12.14 2.61 -4.32
CA HIS A 79 11.80 3.99 -4.68
C HIS A 79 12.99 4.90 -4.38
N LYS A 80 13.02 6.06 -5.02
CA LYS A 80 14.00 7.09 -4.73
C LYS A 80 13.52 7.89 -3.51
N GLN A 81 14.28 7.82 -2.42
CA GLN A 81 13.91 8.50 -1.17
C GLN A 81 13.79 10.01 -1.38
N GLU A 82 14.65 10.59 -2.21
CA GLU A 82 14.64 12.03 -2.51
C GLU A 82 13.30 12.47 -3.12
N ASN A 83 12.68 11.61 -3.95
CA ASN A 83 11.37 11.91 -4.54
C ASN A 83 10.28 11.93 -3.46
N LEU A 84 10.33 11.00 -2.51
CA LEU A 84 9.38 10.95 -1.40
C LEU A 84 9.54 12.18 -0.49
N ASP A 85 10.78 12.54 -0.16
CA ASP A 85 11.10 13.70 0.67
C ASP A 85 10.62 15.00 0.03
N LEU A 86 10.85 15.16 -1.27
CA LEU A 86 10.40 16.33 -2.03
C LEU A 86 8.87 16.45 -2.04
N LEU A 87 8.17 15.36 -2.36
CA LEU A 87 6.71 15.34 -2.41
C LEU A 87 6.10 15.65 -1.04
N LEU A 88 6.63 15.04 0.02
CA LEU A 88 6.15 15.31 1.38
C LEU A 88 6.40 16.74 1.80
N SER A 89 7.61 17.26 1.60
CA SER A 89 7.98 18.63 1.96
C SER A 89 7.11 19.66 1.23
N PHE A 90 6.87 19.46 -0.06
CA PHE A 90 5.96 20.32 -0.83
C PHE A 90 4.53 20.27 -0.27
N LEU A 91 4.00 19.07 -0.06
CA LEU A 91 2.63 18.88 0.37
C LEU A 91 2.38 19.45 1.77
N LEU A 92 3.25 19.18 2.74
CA LEU A 92 3.10 19.69 4.10
C LEU A 92 3.11 21.21 4.19
N LYS A 93 3.81 21.90 3.29
CA LYS A 93 3.80 23.37 3.19
C LYS A 93 2.51 23.93 2.61
N GLN A 94 1.76 23.14 1.86
CA GLN A 94 0.49 23.56 1.26
C GLN A 94 -0.74 23.30 2.16
N LEU A 95 -0.63 22.35 3.08
CA LEU A 95 -1.77 21.89 3.84
C LEU A 95 -1.96 22.69 5.12
N SER A 96 -3.20 23.07 5.40
CA SER A 96 -3.58 23.66 6.69
C SER A 96 -3.75 22.59 7.77
N PRO A 97 -3.52 22.93 9.06
CA PRO A 97 -3.82 22.01 10.16
C PRO A 97 -5.27 21.52 10.14
N ALA A 98 -6.21 22.37 9.75
CA ALA A 98 -7.64 22.02 9.64
C ALA A 98 -7.91 20.93 8.58
N TYR A 99 -7.14 20.91 7.49
CA TYR A 99 -7.22 19.83 6.51
C TYR A 99 -6.64 18.53 7.08
N ILE A 100 -5.46 18.60 7.69
CA ILE A 100 -4.77 17.45 8.29
C ILE A 100 -5.64 16.78 9.35
N ALA A 101 -6.35 17.59 10.17
CA ALA A 101 -7.27 17.09 11.20
C ALA A 101 -8.43 16.25 10.66
N LYS A 102 -8.80 16.39 9.38
CA LYS A 102 -9.83 15.57 8.72
C LYS A 102 -9.33 14.18 8.30
N CYS A 103 -8.01 13.94 8.27
CA CYS A 103 -7.46 12.65 7.93
C CYS A 103 -7.83 11.59 8.98
N SER A 104 -8.09 10.36 8.54
CA SER A 104 -8.69 9.31 9.38
C SER A 104 -7.87 8.91 10.60
N GLU A 105 -6.55 8.99 10.53
CA GLU A 105 -5.64 8.62 11.64
C GLU A 105 -5.20 9.83 12.48
N CYS A 106 -5.66 11.03 12.14
CA CYS A 106 -5.33 12.25 12.87
C CYS A 106 -6.25 12.41 14.06
N SER A 107 -5.69 12.64 15.24
CA SER A 107 -6.44 12.87 16.48
C SER A 107 -5.64 13.73 17.46
N GLU A 108 -6.34 14.50 18.28
CA GLU A 108 -5.84 15.09 19.52
C GLU A 108 -4.57 15.95 19.38
N GLY A 109 -4.56 16.89 18.44
CA GLY A 109 -3.47 17.84 18.25
C GLY A 109 -2.32 17.30 17.39
N LEU A 110 -2.46 16.12 16.80
CA LEU A 110 -1.47 15.55 15.87
C LEU A 110 -1.31 16.43 14.63
N GLU A 111 -2.40 17.06 14.18
CA GLU A 111 -2.41 18.02 13.06
C GLU A 111 -1.41 19.16 13.25
N ASN A 112 -1.28 19.65 14.49
CA ASN A 112 -0.35 20.73 14.81
C ASN A 112 1.13 20.26 14.76
N LYS A 113 1.38 19.01 15.18
CA LYS A 113 2.72 18.42 15.08
C LYS A 113 3.11 18.19 13.62
N ILE A 114 2.19 17.72 12.79
CA ILE A 114 2.42 17.51 11.37
C ILE A 114 2.65 18.87 10.66
N ALA A 115 1.87 19.88 10.99
CA ALA A 115 2.08 21.22 10.43
C ALA A 115 3.45 21.80 10.80
N LYS A 116 3.93 21.57 12.03
CA LYS A 116 5.31 21.96 12.42
C LYS A 116 6.37 21.18 11.62
N ALA A 117 6.11 19.92 11.27
CA ALA A 117 7.02 19.11 10.46
C ALA A 117 7.14 19.59 9.00
N ALA A 118 6.32 20.53 8.55
CA ALA A 118 6.49 21.18 7.24
C ALA A 118 7.83 21.92 7.08
N ASN A 119 8.52 22.20 8.18
CA ASN A 119 9.85 22.80 8.19
C ASN A 119 10.99 21.77 8.06
N THR A 120 10.69 20.48 8.05
CA THR A 120 11.71 19.43 7.83
C THR A 120 11.96 19.21 6.35
N SER A 121 13.13 18.65 6.04
CA SER A 121 13.55 18.41 4.65
C SER A 121 13.34 16.96 4.20
N THR A 122 13.23 16.03 5.17
CA THR A 122 13.15 14.60 4.87
C THR A 122 11.98 13.94 5.59
N TRP A 123 11.50 12.83 5.03
CA TRP A 123 10.50 11.97 5.66
C TRP A 123 10.91 11.52 7.07
N SER A 124 12.18 11.11 7.21
CA SER A 124 12.72 10.62 8.48
C SER A 124 12.73 11.70 9.56
N GLU A 125 13.11 12.93 9.21
CA GLU A 125 13.05 14.09 10.12
C GLU A 125 11.60 14.41 10.53
N ALA A 126 10.68 14.41 9.57
CA ALA A 126 9.27 14.63 9.85
C ALA A 126 8.71 13.59 10.82
N VAL A 127 8.97 12.31 10.55
CA VAL A 127 8.55 11.21 11.43
C VAL A 127 9.16 11.35 12.83
N THR A 128 10.45 11.66 12.92
CA THR A 128 11.15 11.84 14.21
C THR A 128 10.57 13.00 15.02
N MET A 129 10.24 14.12 14.38
CA MET A 129 9.64 15.28 15.03
C MET A 129 8.23 14.99 15.56
N ILE A 130 7.44 14.23 14.82
CA ILE A 130 6.05 13.91 15.17
C ILE A 130 5.96 12.80 16.21
N LYS A 131 6.89 11.84 16.17
CA LYS A 131 6.89 10.61 16.99
C LYS A 131 6.82 10.92 18.49
N SER A 132 6.04 10.11 19.20
CA SER A 132 5.96 10.15 20.67
C SER A 132 5.44 8.79 21.18
N LYS A 133 5.44 8.58 22.52
CA LYS A 133 4.87 7.36 23.12
C LYS A 133 3.42 7.10 22.67
N ARG A 134 2.65 8.18 22.47
CA ARG A 134 1.25 8.11 22.00
C ARG A 134 1.10 7.86 20.52
N TYR A 135 2.05 8.34 19.72
CA TYR A 135 2.05 8.25 18.25
C TYR A 135 3.25 7.45 17.77
N PRO A 136 3.12 6.12 17.64
CA PRO A 136 4.20 5.27 17.17
C PRO A 136 4.50 5.54 15.68
N GLU A 137 5.72 5.28 15.30
CA GLU A 137 6.26 5.53 13.95
C GLU A 137 5.40 4.93 12.83
N THR A 138 4.90 3.70 13.03
CA THR A 138 4.05 3.02 12.05
C THR A 138 2.74 3.76 11.79
N ARG A 139 2.16 4.39 12.81
CA ARG A 139 0.94 5.21 12.68
C ARG A 139 1.26 6.50 11.92
N ILE A 140 2.37 7.14 12.22
CA ILE A 140 2.79 8.38 11.55
C ILE A 140 3.06 8.11 10.07
N ASN A 141 3.79 7.04 9.75
CA ASN A 141 4.07 6.66 8.36
C ASN A 141 2.78 6.41 7.56
N ARG A 142 1.79 5.72 8.14
CA ARG A 142 0.48 5.55 7.49
C ARG A 142 -0.22 6.89 7.27
N LEU A 143 -0.25 7.74 8.27
CA LEU A 143 -0.92 9.04 8.17
C LEU A 143 -0.27 9.93 7.10
N LEU A 144 1.05 10.02 7.06
CA LEU A 144 1.75 10.80 6.04
C LEU A 144 1.49 10.25 4.62
N LEU A 145 1.45 8.92 4.46
CA LEU A 145 1.05 8.30 3.18
C LEU A 145 -0.40 8.58 2.83
N GLN A 146 -1.32 8.53 3.79
CA GLN A 146 -2.73 8.89 3.55
C GLN A 146 -2.86 10.35 3.11
N ILE A 147 -2.10 11.25 3.71
CA ILE A 147 -2.07 12.67 3.31
C ILE A 147 -1.58 12.80 1.85
N LEU A 148 -0.52 12.08 1.46
CA LEU A 148 -0.03 12.08 0.08
C LEU A 148 -1.04 11.52 -0.94
N LEU A 149 -1.84 10.54 -0.54
CA LEU A 149 -2.81 9.88 -1.42
C LEU A 149 -4.19 10.56 -1.43
N SER A 150 -4.47 11.40 -0.44
CA SER A 150 -5.73 12.14 -0.34
C SER A 150 -5.74 13.36 -1.26
N SER A 151 -6.92 13.78 -1.69
CA SER A 151 -7.15 15.07 -2.33
C SER A 151 -8.08 15.92 -1.48
N GLN A 152 -8.28 17.19 -1.85
CA GLN A 152 -9.25 18.05 -1.15
C GLN A 152 -10.68 17.51 -1.22
N GLU A 153 -11.01 16.75 -2.26
CA GLU A 153 -12.34 16.19 -2.49
C GLU A 153 -12.52 14.78 -1.91
N ILE A 154 -11.41 14.05 -1.67
CA ILE A 154 -11.46 12.63 -1.32
C ILE A 154 -10.49 12.33 -0.20
N THR A 155 -11.02 11.81 0.88
CA THR A 155 -10.24 11.38 2.04
C THR A 155 -10.20 9.85 2.14
N PHE A 156 -9.16 9.33 2.76
CA PHE A 156 -9.11 7.91 3.14
C PHE A 156 -10.29 7.49 4.01
N LYS A 157 -10.80 8.40 4.83
CA LYS A 157 -11.94 8.13 5.70
C LYS A 157 -13.19 7.77 4.89
N GLU A 158 -13.44 8.47 3.80
CA GLU A 158 -14.58 8.17 2.91
C GLU A 158 -14.38 6.85 2.17
N ALA A 159 -13.14 6.56 1.72
CA ALA A 159 -12.85 5.33 1.01
C ALA A 159 -12.96 4.05 1.87
N ILE A 160 -12.68 4.14 3.18
CA ILE A 160 -12.69 3.00 4.10
C ILE A 160 -13.90 2.98 5.04
N SER A 161 -14.85 3.91 4.89
CA SER A 161 -16.01 4.05 5.79
C SER A 161 -17.02 2.92 5.65
N GLU A 162 -17.01 2.22 4.53
CA GLU A 162 -17.93 1.14 4.17
C GLU A 162 -17.17 -0.14 3.82
N ASP A 163 -17.93 -1.21 3.59
CA ASP A 163 -17.41 -2.46 3.04
C ASP A 163 -16.75 -2.26 1.67
N PRO A 164 -15.95 -3.23 1.18
CA PRO A 164 -15.34 -3.14 -0.12
C PRO A 164 -16.35 -2.77 -1.22
N SER A 165 -16.06 -1.72 -1.99
CA SER A 165 -16.99 -1.17 -2.97
C SER A 165 -16.83 -1.76 -4.37
N TYR A 166 -15.76 -2.54 -4.62
CA TYR A 166 -15.50 -3.26 -5.89
C TYR A 166 -14.50 -4.39 -5.70
N LEU A 167 -14.42 -5.26 -6.69
CA LEU A 167 -13.43 -6.33 -6.80
C LEU A 167 -12.51 -6.04 -7.98
N ARG A 168 -11.21 -5.90 -7.72
CA ARG A 168 -10.21 -5.69 -8.77
C ARG A 168 -9.47 -6.98 -9.08
N VAL A 169 -9.59 -7.46 -10.31
CA VAL A 169 -8.93 -8.67 -10.80
C VAL A 169 -7.54 -8.31 -11.29
N LEU A 170 -6.51 -8.88 -10.65
CA LEU A 170 -5.10 -8.63 -10.99
C LEU A 170 -4.52 -9.74 -11.89
N ALA A 171 -4.98 -10.99 -11.71
CA ALA A 171 -4.52 -12.13 -12.49
C ALA A 171 -5.60 -13.23 -12.49
N PHE A 172 -5.60 -14.06 -13.54
CA PHE A 172 -6.46 -15.24 -13.62
C PHE A 172 -5.89 -16.26 -14.61
N ASN A 173 -6.28 -17.52 -14.45
CA ASN A 173 -6.05 -18.62 -15.38
C ASN A 173 -7.37 -19.05 -16.04
N ASP A 174 -7.39 -20.18 -16.75
CA ASP A 174 -8.59 -20.66 -17.43
C ASP A 174 -9.77 -20.94 -16.49
N ARG A 175 -9.50 -21.51 -15.31
CA ARG A 175 -10.54 -21.67 -14.26
C ARG A 175 -11.05 -20.34 -13.75
N GLY A 176 -10.14 -19.38 -13.53
CA GLY A 176 -10.49 -18.02 -13.15
C GLY A 176 -11.32 -17.30 -14.22
N ARG A 177 -11.06 -17.54 -15.51
CA ARG A 177 -11.88 -17.01 -16.61
C ARG A 177 -13.31 -17.52 -16.55
N GLN A 178 -13.50 -18.82 -16.31
CA GLN A 178 -14.85 -19.42 -16.16
C GLN A 178 -15.57 -18.84 -14.93
N LEU A 179 -14.85 -18.69 -13.81
CA LEU A 179 -15.38 -18.07 -12.60
C LEU A 179 -15.80 -16.62 -12.87
N LEU A 180 -14.95 -15.81 -13.48
CA LEU A 180 -15.26 -14.41 -13.83
C LEU A 180 -16.50 -14.30 -14.73
N LYS A 181 -16.69 -15.23 -15.66
CA LYS A 181 -17.91 -15.29 -16.49
C LYS A 181 -19.15 -15.50 -15.62
N LYS A 182 -19.09 -16.42 -14.65
CA LYS A 182 -20.19 -16.68 -13.72
C LYS A 182 -20.41 -15.48 -12.77
N MET A 183 -19.36 -14.90 -12.25
CA MET A 183 -19.42 -13.77 -11.33
C MET A 183 -20.10 -12.53 -11.94
N ARG A 184 -19.95 -12.29 -13.25
CA ARG A 184 -20.61 -11.17 -13.93
C ARG A 184 -22.15 -11.13 -13.77
N SER A 185 -22.77 -12.28 -13.59
CA SER A 185 -24.23 -12.39 -13.40
C SER A 185 -24.66 -12.56 -11.95
N THR A 186 -23.74 -12.87 -11.03
CA THR A 186 -24.07 -13.22 -9.65
C THR A 186 -23.43 -12.31 -8.60
N ALA A 187 -22.36 -11.60 -8.95
CA ALA A 187 -21.70 -10.73 -7.99
C ALA A 187 -22.50 -9.46 -7.73
N THR A 188 -22.59 -9.08 -6.47
CA THR A 188 -23.25 -7.84 -6.04
C THR A 188 -22.33 -6.62 -6.16
N LEU A 189 -21.01 -6.85 -6.18
CA LEU A 189 -20.01 -5.80 -6.34
C LEU A 189 -19.51 -5.70 -7.79
N PRO A 190 -19.19 -4.51 -8.27
CA PRO A 190 -18.54 -4.31 -9.56
C PRO A 190 -17.22 -5.10 -9.66
N ILE A 191 -17.02 -5.81 -10.77
CA ILE A 191 -15.79 -6.55 -11.05
C ILE A 191 -14.99 -5.80 -12.09
N ILE A 192 -13.85 -5.24 -11.67
CA ILE A 192 -12.96 -4.47 -12.52
C ILE A 192 -11.82 -5.38 -13.02
N THR A 193 -11.86 -5.71 -14.31
CA THR A 193 -10.76 -6.42 -14.98
C THR A 193 -9.81 -5.45 -15.68
N LYS A 194 -10.35 -4.45 -16.37
CA LYS A 194 -9.59 -3.39 -17.03
C LYS A 194 -10.29 -2.06 -16.80
N LEU A 195 -9.52 -1.04 -16.46
CA LEU A 195 -10.06 0.31 -16.31
C LEU A 195 -10.33 0.92 -17.70
N GLY A 196 -11.57 1.27 -17.95
CA GLY A 196 -11.98 2.06 -19.12
C GLY A 196 -11.96 3.55 -18.80
N ARG A 197 -11.90 4.39 -19.84
CA ARG A 197 -11.96 5.86 -19.68
C ARG A 197 -13.20 6.35 -18.93
N ASN A 198 -14.29 5.61 -19.06
CA ASN A 198 -15.60 5.96 -18.48
C ASN A 198 -15.89 5.21 -17.18
N VAL A 199 -14.89 4.62 -16.51
CA VAL A 199 -15.11 3.84 -15.27
C VAL A 199 -15.83 4.65 -14.19
N PHE A 200 -15.59 5.95 -14.12
CA PHE A 200 -16.26 6.84 -13.19
C PHE A 200 -17.65 7.33 -13.67
N ALA A 201 -17.95 7.22 -14.95
CA ALA A 201 -19.23 7.71 -15.50
C ALA A 201 -20.40 6.74 -15.29
N CYS A 202 -20.12 5.42 -15.30
CA CYS A 202 -21.17 4.41 -15.26
C CYS A 202 -21.70 4.11 -13.85
N GLU A 203 -20.92 4.36 -12.80
CA GLU A 203 -21.25 3.92 -11.43
C GLU A 203 -21.20 5.05 -10.39
N SER A 204 -20.70 6.23 -10.75
CA SER A 204 -20.35 7.29 -9.82
C SER A 204 -21.54 8.10 -9.29
N GLN A 205 -22.68 8.06 -9.90
CA GLN A 205 -23.78 8.92 -9.43
C GLN A 205 -24.40 8.48 -8.10
N ASN A 206 -24.20 7.21 -7.68
CA ASN A 206 -24.81 6.65 -6.47
C ASN A 206 -23.84 6.02 -5.45
N ASN A 207 -22.52 5.90 -5.74
CA ASN A 207 -21.58 5.26 -4.79
C ASN A 207 -20.32 6.09 -4.59
N LYS A 208 -20.35 6.98 -3.57
CA LYS A 208 -19.22 7.83 -3.18
C LYS A 208 -18.02 7.00 -2.73
N SER A 209 -18.25 5.89 -2.03
CA SER A 209 -17.20 5.00 -1.53
C SER A 209 -16.45 4.34 -2.69
N PHE A 210 -17.14 3.86 -3.73
CA PHE A 210 -16.53 3.32 -4.95
C PHE A 210 -15.59 4.35 -5.60
N THR A 211 -16.10 5.55 -5.83
CA THR A 211 -15.31 6.62 -6.47
C THR A 211 -14.10 7.01 -5.62
N ALA A 212 -14.27 7.15 -4.31
CA ALA A 212 -13.18 7.49 -3.39
C ALA A 212 -12.11 6.39 -3.36
N SER A 213 -12.50 5.14 -3.18
CA SER A 213 -11.59 4.00 -3.13
C SER A 213 -10.80 3.84 -4.43
N LEU A 214 -11.47 3.94 -5.58
CA LEU A 214 -10.81 3.80 -6.88
C LEU A 214 -9.86 4.96 -7.18
N LYS A 215 -10.23 6.19 -6.84
CA LYS A 215 -9.33 7.35 -7.01
C LYS A 215 -8.08 7.24 -6.12
N ILE A 216 -8.21 6.71 -4.89
CA ILE A 216 -7.06 6.45 -4.02
C ILE A 216 -6.16 5.37 -4.61
N ASP A 217 -6.71 4.27 -5.13
CA ASP A 217 -5.94 3.23 -5.82
C ASP A 217 -5.12 3.81 -6.99
N LEU A 218 -5.75 4.63 -7.83
CA LEU A 218 -5.08 5.28 -8.96
C LEU A 218 -4.00 6.28 -8.50
N SER A 219 -4.28 7.01 -7.43
CA SER A 219 -3.30 7.93 -6.82
C SER A 219 -2.11 7.16 -6.28
N ALA A 220 -2.31 5.99 -5.68
CA ALA A 220 -1.24 5.14 -5.18
C ALA A 220 -0.32 4.63 -6.31
N THR A 221 -0.87 4.20 -7.43
CA THR A 221 -0.08 3.79 -8.60
C THR A 221 0.69 4.98 -9.18
N THR A 222 0.07 6.14 -9.27
CA THR A 222 0.71 7.38 -9.74
C THR A 222 1.85 7.79 -8.81
N LEU A 223 1.60 7.82 -7.51
CA LEU A 223 2.62 8.13 -6.50
C LEU A 223 3.80 7.15 -6.60
N PHE A 224 3.53 5.86 -6.69
CA PHE A 224 4.59 4.86 -6.82
C PHE A 224 5.44 5.07 -8.08
N SER A 225 4.81 5.40 -9.20
CA SER A 225 5.53 5.73 -10.46
C SER A 225 6.42 6.96 -10.30
N LEU A 226 5.94 8.00 -9.63
CA LEU A 226 6.74 9.19 -9.31
C LEU A 226 7.93 8.87 -8.41
N LEU A 227 7.71 8.05 -7.38
CA LEU A 227 8.76 7.63 -6.46
C LEU A 227 9.87 6.82 -7.15
N GLN A 228 9.53 6.08 -8.20
CA GLN A 228 10.53 5.37 -9.03
C GLN A 228 11.27 6.30 -10.01
N GLY A 229 10.80 7.53 -10.19
CA GLY A 229 11.34 8.48 -11.16
C GLY A 229 10.93 8.17 -12.61
N ASN A 230 9.82 7.46 -12.78
CA ASN A 230 9.24 7.19 -14.10
C ASN A 230 8.53 8.45 -14.62
N SER A 231 8.50 8.59 -15.96
CA SER A 231 7.76 9.71 -16.56
C SER A 231 6.26 9.60 -16.28
N LEU A 232 5.63 10.75 -16.07
CA LEU A 232 4.19 10.89 -15.81
C LEU A 232 3.33 10.65 -17.05
N SER A 233 3.61 9.62 -17.82
CA SER A 233 2.62 9.19 -18.80
C SER A 233 1.42 8.62 -18.04
N TYR A 234 0.23 8.81 -18.57
CA TYR A 234 -1.09 8.34 -18.11
C TYR A 234 -1.04 7.19 -17.08
N PRO A 235 -1.83 7.18 -16.00
CA PRO A 235 -1.73 6.16 -14.94
C PRO A 235 -1.64 4.75 -15.49
N ALA A 236 -0.65 4.00 -15.04
CA ALA A 236 -0.36 2.65 -15.54
C ALA A 236 -1.58 1.71 -15.48
N ASP A 237 -2.46 1.93 -14.52
CA ASP A 237 -3.70 1.18 -14.32
C ASP A 237 -4.60 1.13 -15.55
N PHE A 238 -4.67 2.22 -16.33
CA PHE A 238 -5.49 2.27 -17.54
C PHE A 238 -4.86 1.53 -18.74
N LYS A 239 -3.54 1.30 -18.67
CA LYS A 239 -2.77 0.60 -19.71
C LYS A 239 -2.59 -0.88 -19.40
N THR A 240 -2.73 -1.27 -18.13
CA THR A 240 -2.45 -2.62 -17.65
C THR A 240 -3.71 -3.45 -17.66
N SER A 241 -3.64 -4.63 -18.27
CA SER A 241 -4.67 -5.66 -18.17
C SER A 241 -4.29 -6.68 -17.09
N PRO A 242 -5.25 -7.41 -16.51
CA PRO A 242 -4.94 -8.52 -15.62
C PRO A 242 -3.99 -9.51 -16.28
N PHE A 243 -3.08 -10.05 -15.48
CA PHE A 243 -2.17 -11.08 -15.95
C PHE A 243 -2.93 -12.39 -16.21
N TYR A 244 -2.82 -12.92 -17.41
CA TYR A 244 -3.39 -14.21 -17.75
C TYR A 244 -2.30 -15.29 -17.72
N LEU A 245 -2.53 -16.32 -16.92
CA LEU A 245 -1.65 -17.50 -16.83
C LEU A 245 -2.30 -18.63 -17.63
N SER A 246 -1.73 -18.94 -18.80
CA SER A 246 -2.06 -20.17 -19.53
C SER A 246 -1.52 -21.38 -18.77
N GLU A 247 -2.34 -22.39 -18.57
CA GLU A 247 -1.89 -23.69 -18.04
C GLU A 247 -0.98 -24.39 -19.02
#